data_bdbc6809fc2afd2ccd0187bb20d7c424
#
_entry.id   bdbc6809fc2afd2ccd0187bb20d7c424
#
_cell.length_a   1.000
_cell.length_b   1.000
_cell.length_c   1.000
_cell.angle_alpha   90.00
_cell.angle_beta   90.00
_cell.angle_gamma   90.00
#
_symmetry.space_group_name_H-M   'P 1'
#
loop_
_entity.id
_entity.type
_entity.pdbx_description
1 polymer ?
#
loop_
_entity_poly.entity_id
_entity_poly.type
_entity_poly.pdbx_seq_one_letter_code
_entity_poly.pdbx_strand_id
1 'polypeptide(L)'
;VFAGGGILFLEGYLFDKDEGKTAFSEAAAKMHAAGGRAAITISDPFCAERHREDFKRLIADEMDIAIGNADEWMTLYQTDDLDAALAQAAAVCDIVACTRSGDPVWAYEKGAKIEAPVTPVVPVDATEAGDQFAAVFLYGLAAGRNLDTSAAIGVLMASGFLGPTGPPLHDAIAQSSSCV
;
A
#
# COMPACT_ATOMS: atom_id res chain seq x y z
N VAL A 1 -9.97 13.41 15.36
CA VAL A 1 -10.95 14.22 14.64
C VAL A 1 -10.48 14.30 13.20
N PHE A 2 -11.12 13.56 12.31
CA PHE A 2 -10.83 13.59 10.88
C PHE A 2 -11.66 14.74 10.28
N ALA A 3 -11.03 15.85 9.92
CA ALA A 3 -11.71 16.97 9.31
C ALA A 3 -11.25 17.11 7.86
N GLY A 4 -12.19 17.01 6.91
CA GLY A 4 -11.95 17.39 5.52
C GLY A 4 -11.39 16.33 4.59
N GLY A 5 -11.59 15.06 4.86
CA GLY A 5 -11.08 13.98 4.02
C GLY A 5 -9.61 13.63 4.31
N GLY A 6 -9.01 12.79 3.49
CA GLY A 6 -7.65 12.30 3.66
C GLY A 6 -7.61 10.77 3.57
N ILE A 7 -6.48 10.17 3.90
CA ILE A 7 -6.32 8.72 3.93
C ILE A 7 -5.90 8.32 5.35
N LEU A 8 -6.69 7.45 5.98
CA LEU A 8 -6.32 6.74 7.18
C LEU A 8 -5.48 5.53 6.76
N PHE A 9 -4.29 5.37 7.32
CA PHE A 9 -3.45 4.21 7.08
C PHE A 9 -3.40 3.31 8.32
N LEU A 10 -3.67 2.04 8.11
CA LEU A 10 -3.75 1.01 9.15
C LEU A 10 -2.73 -0.09 8.88
N GLU A 11 -2.06 -0.52 9.93
CA GLU A 11 -1.04 -1.58 9.86
C GLU A 11 -1.62 -2.92 10.29
N GLY A 12 -1.45 -3.96 9.45
CA GLY A 12 -2.00 -5.29 9.68
C GLY A 12 -1.58 -5.94 11.00
N TYR A 13 -0.39 -5.66 11.50
CA TYR A 13 0.08 -6.16 12.80
C TYR A 13 -0.83 -5.83 14.01
N LEU A 14 -1.60 -4.75 13.93
CA LEU A 14 -2.56 -4.40 14.97
C LEU A 14 -3.68 -5.43 15.11
N PHE A 15 -3.89 -6.26 14.08
CA PHE A 15 -4.86 -7.35 14.09
C PHE A 15 -4.51 -8.51 15.02
N ASP A 16 -3.27 -8.61 15.47
CA ASP A 16 -2.86 -9.61 16.46
C ASP A 16 -3.49 -9.39 17.86
N LYS A 17 -4.19 -8.26 18.04
CA LYS A 17 -4.96 -7.95 19.27
C LYS A 17 -6.43 -7.75 18.93
N ASP A 18 -7.32 -8.30 19.76
CA ASP A 18 -8.77 -8.20 19.54
C ASP A 18 -9.25 -6.74 19.56
N GLU A 19 -8.65 -5.90 20.41
CA GLU A 19 -8.91 -4.46 20.44
C GLU A 19 -8.52 -3.78 19.13
N GLY A 20 -7.45 -4.26 18.47
CA GLY A 20 -7.01 -3.79 17.17
C GLY A 20 -8.07 -4.03 16.09
N LYS A 21 -8.67 -5.23 16.05
CA LYS A 21 -9.72 -5.57 15.08
C LYS A 21 -10.91 -4.62 15.16
N THR A 22 -11.39 -4.35 16.38
CA THR A 22 -12.48 -3.39 16.60
C THR A 22 -12.07 -1.97 16.20
N ALA A 23 -10.86 -1.56 16.57
CA ALA A 23 -10.34 -0.23 16.27
C ALA A 23 -10.22 0.03 14.76
N PHE A 24 -9.87 -0.98 13.95
CA PHE A 24 -9.82 -0.88 12.50
C PHE A 24 -11.18 -0.52 11.89
N SER A 25 -12.21 -1.31 12.17
CA SER A 25 -13.56 -1.06 11.64
C SER A 25 -14.12 0.28 12.11
N GLU A 26 -13.92 0.64 13.38
CA GLU A 26 -14.36 1.93 13.89
C GLU A 26 -13.61 3.11 13.26
N ALA A 27 -12.31 2.98 13.04
CA ALA A 27 -11.50 4.03 12.44
C ALA A 27 -11.84 4.23 10.95
N ALA A 28 -12.00 3.13 10.20
CA ALA A 28 -12.43 3.15 8.82
C ALA A 28 -13.82 3.82 8.67
N ALA A 29 -14.79 3.40 9.47
CA ALA A 29 -16.13 3.98 9.45
C ALA A 29 -16.14 5.50 9.76
N LYS A 30 -15.32 5.94 10.73
CA LYS A 30 -15.17 7.37 11.06
C LYS A 30 -14.50 8.16 9.94
N MET A 31 -13.51 7.54 9.26
CA MET A 31 -12.85 8.16 8.11
C MET A 31 -13.81 8.32 6.94
N HIS A 32 -14.57 7.28 6.58
CA HIS A 32 -15.58 7.34 5.53
C HIS A 32 -16.67 8.38 5.84
N ALA A 33 -17.15 8.44 7.09
CA ALA A 33 -18.10 9.45 7.52
C ALA A 33 -17.59 10.89 7.40
N ALA A 34 -16.26 11.08 7.41
CA ALA A 34 -15.60 12.37 7.20
C ALA A 34 -15.28 12.65 5.71
N GLY A 35 -15.66 11.76 4.79
CA GLY A 35 -15.40 11.87 3.36
C GLY A 35 -13.96 11.51 2.97
N GLY A 36 -13.24 10.78 3.84
CA GLY A 36 -11.91 10.27 3.57
C GLY A 36 -11.92 8.82 3.10
N ARG A 37 -10.73 8.24 2.95
CA ARG A 37 -10.49 6.85 2.54
C ARG A 37 -9.73 6.09 3.62
N ALA A 38 -9.94 4.78 3.69
CA ALA A 38 -9.20 3.87 4.56
C ALA A 38 -8.23 3.01 3.74
N ALA A 39 -7.01 2.89 4.21
CA ALA A 39 -5.94 2.10 3.59
C ALA A 39 -5.36 1.11 4.60
N ILE A 40 -5.01 -0.08 4.14
CA ILE A 40 -4.35 -1.12 4.95
C ILE A 40 -3.06 -1.61 4.29
N THR A 41 -2.03 -1.92 5.09
CA THR A 41 -0.95 -2.83 4.69
C THR A 41 -1.17 -4.21 5.30
N ILE A 42 -0.84 -5.27 4.54
CA ILE A 42 -0.93 -6.66 5.00
C ILE A 42 0.14 -6.97 6.06
N SER A 43 1.25 -6.23 6.04
CA SER A 43 2.38 -6.22 6.97
C SER A 43 3.37 -7.36 6.84
N ASP A 44 2.96 -8.61 6.91
CA ASP A 44 3.81 -9.78 6.61
C ASP A 44 2.98 -11.04 6.26
N PRO A 45 3.60 -12.07 5.64
CA PRO A 45 2.91 -13.31 5.29
C PRO A 45 2.35 -14.07 6.49
N PHE A 46 3.01 -14.02 7.66
CA PHE A 46 2.51 -14.72 8.87
C PHE A 46 1.26 -14.03 9.43
N CYS A 47 1.20 -12.70 9.35
CA CYS A 47 0.01 -11.93 9.71
C CYS A 47 -1.14 -12.25 8.75
N ALA A 48 -0.85 -12.30 7.45
CA ALA A 48 -1.81 -12.69 6.42
C ALA A 48 -2.36 -14.11 6.65
N GLU A 49 -1.50 -15.05 7.03
CA GLU A 49 -1.91 -16.44 7.31
C GLU A 49 -2.82 -16.54 8.53
N ARG A 50 -2.44 -15.89 9.63
CA ARG A 50 -3.21 -15.94 10.89
C ARG A 50 -4.59 -15.28 10.78
N HIS A 51 -4.70 -14.20 10.02
CA HIS A 51 -5.90 -13.35 9.95
C HIS A 51 -6.55 -13.33 8.57
N ARG A 52 -6.33 -14.38 7.77
CA ARG A 52 -6.72 -14.45 6.35
C ARG A 52 -8.16 -14.03 6.07
N GLU A 53 -9.10 -14.66 6.72
CA GLU A 53 -10.52 -14.39 6.46
C GLU A 53 -10.93 -12.99 6.94
N ASP A 54 -10.36 -12.55 8.05
CA ASP A 54 -10.58 -11.19 8.55
C ASP A 54 -10.02 -10.14 7.58
N PHE A 55 -8.81 -10.35 7.04
CA PHE A 55 -8.21 -9.44 6.06
C PHE A 55 -8.97 -9.42 4.74
N LYS A 56 -9.37 -10.58 4.21
CA LYS A 56 -10.18 -10.63 2.99
C LYS A 56 -11.49 -9.86 3.16
N ARG A 57 -12.18 -10.05 4.29
CA ARG A 57 -13.41 -9.33 4.61
C ARG A 57 -13.15 -7.83 4.76
N LEU A 58 -12.11 -7.45 5.50
CA LEU A 58 -11.74 -6.06 5.72
C LEU A 58 -11.43 -5.34 4.41
N ILE A 59 -10.62 -5.96 3.53
CA ILE A 59 -10.27 -5.43 2.20
C ILE A 59 -11.51 -5.29 1.32
N ALA A 60 -12.45 -6.24 1.38
CA ALA A 60 -13.65 -6.21 0.56
C ALA A 60 -14.70 -5.21 1.02
N ASP A 61 -14.86 -5.03 2.34
CA ASP A 61 -16.01 -4.34 2.90
C ASP A 61 -15.68 -2.96 3.50
N GLU A 62 -14.43 -2.73 3.89
CA GLU A 62 -14.08 -1.59 4.75
C GLU A 62 -12.88 -0.77 4.24
N MET A 63 -12.06 -1.30 3.31
CA MET A 63 -10.87 -0.61 2.81
C MET A 63 -11.03 -0.14 1.37
N ASP A 64 -10.58 1.09 1.11
CA ASP A 64 -10.52 1.66 -0.24
C ASP A 64 -9.19 1.34 -0.92
N ILE A 65 -8.13 1.12 -0.12
CA ILE A 65 -6.77 0.91 -0.59
C ILE A 65 -6.15 -0.24 0.20
N ALA A 66 -5.54 -1.20 -0.50
CA ALA A 66 -4.80 -2.29 0.14
C ALA A 66 -3.39 -2.41 -0.48
N ILE A 67 -2.38 -2.52 0.39
CA ILE A 67 -0.96 -2.55 0.01
C ILE A 67 -0.32 -3.80 0.61
N GLY A 68 0.51 -4.47 -0.17
CA GLY A 68 1.30 -5.61 0.28
C GLY A 68 2.42 -5.93 -0.69
N ASN A 69 3.27 -6.86 -0.32
CA ASN A 69 4.26 -7.44 -1.23
C ASN A 69 3.71 -8.73 -1.89
N ALA A 70 4.47 -9.28 -2.85
CA ALA A 70 4.04 -10.46 -3.60
C ALA A 70 3.74 -11.66 -2.69
N ASP A 71 4.61 -11.93 -1.69
CA ASP A 71 4.45 -13.07 -0.79
C ASP A 71 3.23 -12.91 0.12
N GLU A 72 2.95 -11.69 0.58
CA GLU A 72 1.77 -11.36 1.37
C GLU A 72 0.48 -11.61 0.59
N TRP A 73 0.41 -11.13 -0.66
CA TRP A 73 -0.76 -11.33 -1.52
C TRP A 73 -0.99 -12.79 -1.84
N MET A 74 0.06 -13.53 -2.22
CA MET A 74 -0.04 -14.96 -2.51
C MET A 74 -0.45 -15.75 -1.27
N THR A 75 0.08 -15.42 -0.09
CA THR A 75 -0.29 -16.04 1.18
C THR A 75 -1.74 -15.75 1.53
N LEU A 76 -2.19 -14.50 1.39
CA LEU A 76 -3.56 -14.11 1.71
C LEU A 76 -4.59 -14.85 0.86
N TYR A 77 -4.32 -14.98 -0.45
CA TYR A 77 -5.25 -15.64 -1.39
C TYR A 77 -4.95 -17.14 -1.61
N GLN A 78 -3.94 -17.69 -0.92
CA GLN A 78 -3.58 -19.13 -0.97
C GLN A 78 -3.31 -19.61 -2.41
N THR A 79 -2.48 -18.91 -3.14
CA THR A 79 -2.11 -19.24 -4.52
C THR A 79 -0.64 -18.89 -4.78
N ASP A 80 -0.01 -19.65 -5.66
CA ASP A 80 1.34 -19.37 -6.16
C ASP A 80 1.31 -18.45 -7.40
N ASP A 81 0.12 -18.07 -7.86
CA ASP A 81 -0.12 -17.17 -8.99
C ASP A 81 -0.44 -15.75 -8.47
N LEU A 82 0.54 -14.86 -8.56
CA LEU A 82 0.42 -13.48 -8.11
C LEU A 82 -0.65 -12.70 -8.90
N ASP A 83 -0.75 -12.91 -10.22
CA ASP A 83 -1.78 -12.26 -11.03
C ASP A 83 -3.19 -12.68 -10.58
N ALA A 84 -3.38 -13.97 -10.28
CA ALA A 84 -4.65 -14.47 -9.74
C ALA A 84 -4.97 -13.91 -8.35
N ALA A 85 -3.97 -13.77 -7.47
CA ALA A 85 -4.15 -13.16 -6.15
C ALA A 85 -4.60 -11.70 -6.25
N LEU A 86 -3.89 -10.92 -7.06
CA LEU A 86 -4.15 -9.49 -7.22
C LEU A 86 -5.46 -9.22 -7.98
N ALA A 87 -5.82 -10.07 -8.94
CA ALA A 87 -7.12 -9.97 -9.61
C ALA A 87 -8.29 -10.16 -8.64
N GLN A 88 -8.17 -11.09 -7.67
CA GLN A 88 -9.18 -11.28 -6.63
C GLN A 88 -9.29 -10.04 -5.73
N ALA A 89 -8.15 -9.48 -5.30
CA ALA A 89 -8.14 -8.26 -4.49
C ALA A 89 -8.73 -7.06 -5.23
N ALA A 90 -8.31 -6.84 -6.48
CA ALA A 90 -8.76 -5.72 -7.32
C ALA A 90 -10.23 -5.82 -7.76
N ALA A 91 -10.85 -7.00 -7.64
CA ALA A 91 -12.28 -7.16 -7.87
C ALA A 91 -13.15 -6.61 -6.73
N VAL A 92 -12.59 -6.41 -5.54
CA VAL A 92 -13.33 -6.02 -4.32
C VAL A 92 -12.79 -4.76 -3.65
N CYS A 93 -11.61 -4.28 -4.02
CA CYS A 93 -10.97 -3.09 -3.46
C CYS A 93 -10.67 -2.08 -4.58
N ASP A 94 -10.93 -0.80 -4.35
CA ASP A 94 -10.78 0.24 -5.37
C ASP A 94 -9.34 0.40 -5.83
N ILE A 95 -8.37 0.38 -4.90
CA ILE A 95 -6.94 0.49 -5.19
C ILE A 95 -6.18 -0.65 -4.50
N VAL A 96 -5.41 -1.39 -5.27
CA VAL A 96 -4.52 -2.44 -4.78
C VAL A 96 -3.11 -2.16 -5.26
N ALA A 97 -2.12 -2.25 -4.37
CA ALA A 97 -0.71 -2.10 -4.74
C ALA A 97 0.12 -3.29 -4.24
N CYS A 98 1.03 -3.75 -5.11
CA CYS A 98 1.92 -4.87 -4.84
C CYS A 98 3.37 -4.50 -5.12
N THR A 99 4.19 -4.44 -4.07
CA THR A 99 5.64 -4.32 -4.22
C THR A 99 6.25 -5.69 -4.53
N ARG A 100 7.30 -5.71 -5.38
CA ARG A 100 7.87 -6.94 -5.92
C ARG A 100 9.40 -6.93 -5.85
N SER A 101 9.96 -6.44 -4.75
CA SER A 101 11.41 -6.27 -4.58
C SER A 101 12.04 -5.43 -5.71
N GLY A 102 12.91 -6.00 -6.52
CA GLY A 102 13.54 -5.33 -7.67
C GLY A 102 12.71 -5.29 -8.96
N ASP A 103 11.55 -5.96 -8.98
CA ASP A 103 10.63 -5.98 -10.12
C ASP A 103 9.66 -4.78 -10.09
N PRO A 104 9.06 -4.42 -11.24
CA PRO A 104 8.08 -3.34 -11.29
C PRO A 104 6.95 -3.52 -10.26
N VAL A 105 6.60 -2.45 -9.56
CA VAL A 105 5.42 -2.43 -8.69
C VAL A 105 4.17 -2.55 -9.54
N TRP A 106 3.28 -3.44 -9.16
CA TRP A 106 1.95 -3.53 -9.78
C TRP A 106 0.94 -2.78 -8.93
N ALA A 107 0.14 -1.94 -9.57
CA ALA A 107 -0.99 -1.31 -8.91
C ALA A 107 -2.24 -1.41 -9.78
N TYR A 108 -3.39 -1.45 -9.12
CA TYR A 108 -4.70 -1.58 -9.77
C TYR A 108 -5.60 -0.46 -9.26
N GLU A 109 -6.36 0.14 -10.15
CA GLU A 109 -7.46 1.02 -9.82
C GLU A 109 -8.71 0.55 -10.56
N LYS A 110 -9.74 0.17 -9.82
CA LYS A 110 -11.00 -0.37 -10.36
C LYS A 110 -10.78 -1.49 -11.38
N GLY A 111 -9.84 -2.37 -11.06
CA GLY A 111 -9.47 -3.52 -11.90
C GLY A 111 -8.49 -3.20 -13.05
N ALA A 112 -8.19 -1.95 -13.34
CA ALA A 112 -7.20 -1.59 -14.36
C ALA A 112 -5.78 -1.64 -13.76
N LYS A 113 -4.91 -2.47 -14.35
CA LYS A 113 -3.52 -2.66 -13.90
C LYS A 113 -2.61 -1.60 -14.51
N ILE A 114 -1.71 -1.07 -13.68
CA ILE A 114 -0.52 -0.32 -14.09
C ILE A 114 0.74 -0.98 -13.57
N GLU A 115 1.88 -0.70 -14.20
CA GLU A 115 3.20 -1.16 -13.79
C GLU A 115 4.15 0.03 -13.62
N ALA A 116 4.62 0.26 -12.39
CA ALA A 116 5.61 1.29 -12.11
C ALA A 116 7.00 0.66 -12.07
N PRO A 117 7.91 1.05 -12.99
CA PRO A 117 9.25 0.46 -13.07
C PRO A 117 10.06 0.80 -11.83
N VAL A 118 10.81 -0.19 -11.34
CA VAL A 118 11.78 -0.04 -10.24
C VAL A 118 13.17 0.13 -10.83
N THR A 119 13.91 1.15 -10.38
CA THR A 119 15.35 1.23 -10.69
C THR A 119 16.09 0.28 -9.74
N PRO A 120 16.76 -0.75 -10.25
CA PRO A 120 17.49 -1.68 -9.40
C PRO A 120 18.55 -0.95 -8.56
N VAL A 121 18.52 -1.15 -7.25
CA VAL A 121 19.53 -0.68 -6.31
C VAL A 121 20.04 -1.86 -5.50
N VAL A 122 21.28 -1.82 -5.05
CA VAL A 122 21.79 -2.82 -4.11
C VAL A 122 21.32 -2.38 -2.71
N PRO A 123 20.39 -3.10 -2.08
CA PRO A 123 19.86 -2.69 -0.80
C PRO A 123 20.92 -2.84 0.30
N VAL A 124 21.05 -1.80 1.12
CA VAL A 124 21.83 -1.87 2.37
C VAL A 124 20.94 -2.45 3.49
N ASP A 125 19.69 -2.03 3.52
CA ASP A 125 18.63 -2.57 4.37
C ASP A 125 17.29 -2.44 3.63
N ALA A 126 16.53 -3.53 3.56
CA ALA A 126 15.24 -3.56 2.87
C ALA A 126 14.04 -3.53 3.85
N THR A 127 14.31 -3.51 5.16
CA THR A 127 13.27 -3.70 6.19
C THR A 127 12.18 -2.64 6.13
N GLU A 128 12.54 -1.38 5.84
CA GLU A 128 11.60 -0.26 5.83
C GLU A 128 11.11 0.14 4.42
N ALA A 129 11.58 -0.54 3.36
CA ALA A 129 11.27 -0.15 1.99
C ALA A 129 9.77 -0.21 1.66
N GLY A 130 9.07 -1.21 2.22
CA GLY A 130 7.62 -1.34 2.08
C GLY A 130 6.86 -0.18 2.72
N ASP A 131 7.26 0.24 3.91
CA ASP A 131 6.65 1.34 4.65
C ASP A 131 6.90 2.68 3.95
N GLN A 132 8.12 2.89 3.44
CA GLN A 132 8.47 4.08 2.65
C GLN A 132 7.66 4.16 1.36
N PHE A 133 7.52 3.03 0.65
CA PHE A 133 6.65 2.95 -0.52
C PHE A 133 5.22 3.33 -0.15
N ALA A 134 4.63 2.68 0.87
CA ALA A 134 3.26 2.91 1.29
C ALA A 134 3.02 4.37 1.67
N ALA A 135 3.90 4.97 2.48
CA ALA A 135 3.79 6.35 2.93
C ALA A 135 3.74 7.35 1.76
N VAL A 136 4.66 7.22 0.78
CA VAL A 136 4.75 8.16 -0.34
C VAL A 136 3.69 7.87 -1.41
N PHE A 137 3.35 6.62 -1.64
CA PHE A 137 2.24 6.22 -2.50
C PHE A 137 0.91 6.83 -2.01
N LEU A 138 0.60 6.67 -0.72
CA LEU A 138 -0.59 7.23 -0.10
C LEU A 138 -0.58 8.77 -0.08
N TYR A 139 0.59 9.39 0.12
CA TYR A 139 0.74 10.84 0.01
C TYR A 139 0.38 11.33 -1.40
N GLY A 140 0.86 10.64 -2.45
CA GLY A 140 0.51 10.96 -3.84
C GLY A 140 -1.00 10.93 -4.07
N LEU A 141 -1.66 9.85 -3.64
CA LEU A 141 -3.11 9.70 -3.75
C LEU A 141 -3.88 10.76 -2.94
N ALA A 142 -3.41 11.10 -1.74
CA ALA A 142 -4.01 12.13 -0.90
C ALA A 142 -3.86 13.54 -1.50
N ALA A 143 -2.76 13.78 -2.24
CA ALA A 143 -2.51 15.01 -2.98
C ALA A 143 -3.26 15.08 -4.33
N GLY A 144 -4.12 14.09 -4.63
CA GLY A 144 -4.92 14.05 -5.87
C GLY A 144 -4.11 13.64 -7.11
N ARG A 145 -2.94 13.04 -6.95
CA ARG A 145 -2.19 12.47 -8.07
C ARG A 145 -2.88 11.20 -8.58
N ASN A 146 -2.70 10.92 -9.89
CA ASN A 146 -3.18 9.65 -10.45
C ASN A 146 -2.37 8.46 -9.91
N LEU A 147 -2.84 7.25 -10.18
CA LEU A 147 -2.24 6.01 -9.69
C LEU A 147 -0.79 5.84 -10.17
N ASP A 148 -0.52 6.10 -11.47
CA ASP A 148 0.81 5.97 -12.06
C ASP A 148 1.84 6.87 -11.37
N THR A 149 1.50 8.16 -11.19
CA THR A 149 2.38 9.12 -10.52
C THR A 149 2.60 8.73 -9.06
N SER A 150 1.53 8.32 -8.36
CA SER A 150 1.63 7.91 -6.95
C SER A 150 2.51 6.67 -6.77
N ALA A 151 2.39 5.67 -7.66
CA ALA A 151 3.24 4.50 -7.65
C ALA A 151 4.70 4.84 -7.97
N ALA A 152 4.93 5.70 -8.98
CA ALA A 152 6.29 6.10 -9.39
C ALA A 152 7.04 6.84 -8.27
N ILE A 153 6.40 7.78 -7.57
CA ILE A 153 7.05 8.49 -6.44
C ILE A 153 7.26 7.56 -5.24
N GLY A 154 6.36 6.61 -4.98
CA GLY A 154 6.53 5.58 -3.96
C GLY A 154 7.75 4.70 -4.23
N VAL A 155 7.90 4.22 -5.48
CA VAL A 155 9.08 3.46 -5.93
C VAL A 155 10.36 4.27 -5.78
N LEU A 156 10.36 5.53 -6.23
CA LEU A 156 11.54 6.40 -6.13
C LEU A 156 12.03 6.54 -4.69
N MET A 157 11.12 6.73 -3.76
CA MET A 157 11.45 6.87 -2.33
C MET A 157 11.96 5.57 -1.73
N ALA A 158 11.27 4.46 -1.97
CA ALA A 158 11.71 3.15 -1.50
C ALA A 158 13.10 2.80 -2.03
N SER A 159 13.37 3.05 -3.33
CA SER A 159 14.69 2.81 -3.95
C SER A 159 15.77 3.75 -3.41
N GLY A 160 15.46 5.02 -3.16
CA GLY A 160 16.37 6.00 -2.60
C GLY A 160 16.78 5.67 -1.16
N PHE A 161 15.88 5.08 -0.38
CA PHE A 161 16.15 4.66 1.00
C PHE A 161 17.07 3.43 1.07
N LEU A 162 17.01 2.56 0.06
CA LEU A 162 17.85 1.36 -0.03
C LEU A 162 19.31 1.65 -0.37
N GLY A 163 19.62 2.83 -0.92
CA GLY A 163 20.98 3.20 -1.35
C GLY A 163 21.81 3.89 -0.26
N PRO A 164 23.14 3.80 -0.31
CA PRO A 164 24.05 4.39 0.68
C PRO A 164 24.03 5.93 0.70
N THR A 165 23.38 6.59 -0.24
CA THR A 165 23.28 8.05 -0.40
C THR A 165 21.89 8.46 -0.85
N GLY A 166 20.85 7.98 -0.20
CA GLY A 166 19.48 8.41 -0.50
C GLY A 166 19.36 9.94 -0.41
N PRO A 167 18.73 10.62 -1.39
CA PRO A 167 18.50 12.06 -1.29
C PRO A 167 17.63 12.37 -0.09
N PRO A 168 17.83 13.52 0.58
CA PRO A 168 16.91 13.96 1.61
C PRO A 168 15.48 13.98 1.08
N LEU A 169 14.52 13.53 1.89
CA LEU A 169 13.09 13.43 1.54
C LEU A 169 12.55 14.70 0.85
N HIS A 170 13.01 15.87 1.32
CA HIS A 170 12.66 17.18 0.78
C HIS A 170 13.03 17.36 -0.70
N ASP A 171 14.19 16.87 -1.12
CA ASP A 171 14.69 17.06 -2.49
C ASP A 171 14.01 16.10 -3.48
N ALA A 172 13.66 14.88 -3.03
CA ALA A 172 12.93 13.93 -3.85
C ALA A 172 11.49 14.38 -4.13
N ILE A 173 10.81 14.96 -3.14
CA ILE A 173 9.46 15.53 -3.29
C ILE A 173 9.48 16.77 -4.20
N ALA A 174 10.49 17.62 -4.10
CA ALA A 174 10.63 18.82 -4.93
C ALA A 174 10.85 18.49 -6.42
N GLN A 175 11.62 17.44 -6.72
CA GLN A 175 11.86 17.00 -8.10
C GLN A 175 10.63 16.40 -8.76
N SER A 176 9.75 15.70 -8.01
CA SER A 176 8.49 15.17 -8.52
C SER A 176 7.47 16.26 -8.86
N SER A 177 7.62 17.47 -8.29
CA SER A 177 6.73 18.61 -8.54
C SER A 177 7.08 19.39 -9.82
N SER A 178 8.24 19.14 -10.43
CA SER A 178 8.70 19.83 -11.65
C SER A 178 8.42 19.05 -12.95
N CYS A 179 7.80 17.86 -12.86
CA CYS A 179 7.36 17.06 -14.03
C CYS A 179 5.84 17.23 -14.25
N VAL A 180 5.37 18.48 -14.42
CA VAL A 180 4.00 18.81 -14.90
C VAL A 180 4.12 19.62 -16.18
#